data_25bce427386b91e6498fa6b4e9b8d407
#
_entry.id   25bce427386b91e6498fa6b4e9b8d407
#
_cell.length_a   1.000
_cell.length_b   1.000
_cell.length_c   1.000
_cell.angle_alpha   90.00
_cell.angle_beta   90.00
_cell.angle_gamma   90.00
#
_symmetry.space_group_name_H-M   'P 1'
#
loop_
_entity.id
_entity.type
_entity.pdbx_description
1 polymer ?
#
loop_
_entity_poly.entity_id
_entity_poly.type
_entity_poly.pdbx_seq_one_letter_code
_entity_poly.pdbx_strand_id
1 'polypeptide(L)'
;MKHFFPLVIALCCVYYTASAQPAFQNHAQTDMPIIDAHTHTDFSGGPERTSSIAKTEAQYFKEWLEAGVVGAVAHTSPVGANFHDLKNRNVVYCAGVGITIDAAGIEAGLKSGKYGCIKIYLGYVHRFAYDPAYNAIYRLAEKYDVPVVFHTGDTYSARAKVKYADPLTIDEVAVDHPRVRFVIAHCGNPWIESAAEVTYKNANVYMECSAMLIGNLDQMPKEKVETYVTKPIAWVFGYLEDPRKLMFGTDWPLTSMKAYLDAYKKAIPQEHWKAVFHDNAVRVFRFPGWKDLK
;
A
#
# COMPACT_ATOMS: atom_id res chain seq x y z
N MET A 1 -77.14 25.47 -24.01
CA MET A 1 -76.63 24.82 -22.79
C MET A 1 -75.31 24.18 -23.15
N LYS A 2 -74.20 24.77 -22.75
CA LYS A 2 -72.85 24.26 -23.02
C LYS A 2 -72.34 23.66 -21.70
N HIS A 3 -72.09 22.37 -21.67
CA HIS A 3 -71.53 21.67 -20.53
C HIS A 3 -69.98 21.74 -20.62
N PHE A 4 -69.35 22.42 -19.67
CA PHE A 4 -67.94 22.39 -19.40
C PHE A 4 -67.61 21.21 -18.51
N PHE A 5 -66.72 20.30 -18.94
CA PHE A 5 -66.06 19.31 -18.06
C PHE A 5 -64.69 19.82 -17.67
N PRO A 6 -64.33 19.82 -16.41
CA PRO A 6 -62.97 20.17 -16.00
C PRO A 6 -62.07 18.93 -16.11
N LEU A 7 -60.94 19.14 -16.81
CA LEU A 7 -59.84 18.19 -16.95
C LEU A 7 -59.05 18.19 -15.64
N VAL A 8 -59.09 17.09 -14.88
CA VAL A 8 -58.24 16.91 -13.69
C VAL A 8 -56.93 16.31 -14.16
N ILE A 9 -55.84 17.11 -14.11
CA ILE A 9 -54.46 16.65 -14.35
C ILE A 9 -53.94 16.10 -13.03
N ALA A 10 -53.85 14.77 -12.91
CA ALA A 10 -53.18 14.12 -11.81
C ALA A 10 -51.66 14.21 -12.01
N LEU A 11 -51.02 15.03 -11.16
CA LEU A 11 -49.55 15.17 -11.09
C LEU A 11 -48.99 13.95 -10.33
N CYS A 12 -48.50 12.93 -11.04
CA CYS A 12 -47.74 11.84 -10.43
C CYS A 12 -46.36 12.34 -10.01
N CYS A 13 -46.21 12.70 -8.74
CA CYS A 13 -44.91 12.88 -8.12
C CYS A 13 -44.23 11.53 -7.97
N VAL A 14 -43.28 11.21 -8.87
CA VAL A 14 -42.39 10.07 -8.68
C VAL A 14 -41.34 10.49 -7.65
N TYR A 15 -41.53 10.03 -6.42
CA TYR A 15 -40.49 10.14 -5.39
C TYR A 15 -39.36 9.15 -5.76
N TYR A 16 -38.26 9.67 -6.27
CA TYR A 16 -37.00 8.95 -6.29
C TYR A 16 -36.51 8.83 -4.84
N THR A 17 -36.75 7.71 -4.22
CA THR A 17 -36.06 7.36 -2.98
C THR A 17 -34.63 7.02 -3.35
N ALA A 18 -33.70 7.95 -3.13
CA ALA A 18 -32.29 7.63 -3.12
C ALA A 18 -32.08 6.53 -2.07
N SER A 19 -31.83 5.31 -2.51
CA SER A 19 -31.38 4.25 -1.65
C SER A 19 -29.99 4.66 -1.11
N ALA A 20 -29.98 5.14 0.14
CA ALA A 20 -28.75 5.28 0.88
C ALA A 20 -28.08 3.90 0.93
N GLN A 21 -26.96 3.75 0.25
CA GLN A 21 -26.12 2.56 0.44
C GLN A 21 -25.81 2.48 1.94
N PRO A 22 -25.96 1.29 2.55
CA PRO A 22 -25.68 1.14 3.96
C PRO A 22 -24.24 1.55 4.21
N ALA A 23 -24.04 2.55 5.05
CA ALA A 23 -22.73 2.85 5.61
C ALA A 23 -22.20 1.54 6.21
N PHE A 24 -21.03 1.12 5.79
CA PHE A 24 -20.34 -0.07 6.29
C PHE A 24 -19.95 0.19 7.76
N GLN A 25 -20.93 0.18 8.66
CA GLN A 25 -20.76 0.10 10.09
C GLN A 25 -20.86 -1.37 10.49
N ASN A 26 -19.84 -2.14 10.15
CA ASN A 26 -19.48 -3.35 10.87
C ASN A 26 -17.97 -3.51 10.72
N HIS A 27 -17.22 -2.65 11.44
CA HIS A 27 -15.97 -3.11 11.97
C HIS A 27 -16.34 -4.27 12.90
N ALA A 28 -16.20 -5.51 12.43
CA ALA A 28 -16.02 -6.61 13.35
C ALA A 28 -15.00 -6.10 14.36
N GLN A 29 -15.33 -6.10 15.62
CA GLN A 29 -14.47 -5.64 16.70
C GLN A 29 -13.30 -6.62 16.73
N THR A 30 -12.33 -6.40 15.81
CA THR A 30 -11.07 -7.14 15.83
C THR A 30 -10.30 -6.56 17.00
N ASP A 31 -9.88 -7.42 17.93
CA ASP A 31 -9.08 -7.02 19.10
C ASP A 31 -7.83 -6.23 18.69
N MET A 32 -7.47 -6.25 17.42
CA MET A 32 -6.36 -5.49 16.86
C MET A 32 -6.64 -5.11 15.38
N PRO A 33 -6.78 -3.81 15.07
CA PRO A 33 -6.94 -3.33 13.69
C PRO A 33 -5.65 -3.55 12.90
N ILE A 34 -5.77 -3.92 11.61
CA ILE A 34 -4.65 -4.16 10.69
C ILE A 34 -4.66 -3.11 9.59
N ILE A 35 -3.51 -2.54 9.26
CA ILE A 35 -3.31 -1.75 8.05
C ILE A 35 -2.35 -2.50 7.12
N ASP A 36 -2.79 -2.72 5.89
CA ASP A 36 -1.95 -3.26 4.82
C ASP A 36 -1.19 -2.11 4.14
N ALA A 37 0.11 -1.98 4.43
CA ALA A 37 0.93 -0.88 3.92
C ALA A 37 1.34 -1.04 2.44
N HIS A 38 0.94 -2.15 1.78
CA HIS A 38 1.25 -2.38 0.37
C HIS A 38 0.20 -3.25 -0.30
N THR A 39 -0.61 -2.65 -1.16
CA THR A 39 -1.62 -3.36 -1.95
C THR A 39 -1.82 -2.71 -3.32
N HIS A 40 -2.46 -3.43 -4.24
CA HIS A 40 -2.89 -2.92 -5.54
C HIS A 40 -4.40 -3.01 -5.69
N THR A 41 -5.02 -1.97 -6.25
CA THR A 41 -6.48 -1.86 -6.40
C THR A 41 -6.90 -1.65 -7.87
N ASP A 42 -6.12 -2.19 -8.80
CA ASP A 42 -6.48 -2.25 -10.22
C ASP A 42 -7.37 -3.49 -10.47
N PHE A 43 -8.64 -3.39 -10.17
CA PHE A 43 -9.59 -4.49 -10.26
C PHE A 43 -9.89 -4.86 -11.71
N SER A 44 -8.98 -5.58 -12.36
CA SER A 44 -9.09 -5.99 -13.76
C SER A 44 -10.10 -7.12 -14.00
N GLY A 45 -10.62 -7.75 -12.93
CA GLY A 45 -11.63 -8.81 -12.97
C GLY A 45 -11.08 -10.23 -13.16
N GLY A 46 -9.93 -10.39 -13.80
CA GLY A 46 -9.30 -11.71 -14.00
C GLY A 46 -8.44 -12.14 -12.80
N PRO A 47 -8.03 -13.42 -12.76
CA PRO A 47 -7.11 -13.90 -11.73
C PRO A 47 -5.70 -13.33 -11.93
N GLU A 48 -5.00 -13.09 -10.82
CA GLU A 48 -3.57 -12.83 -10.87
C GLU A 48 -2.83 -14.09 -11.35
N ARG A 49 -1.88 -13.90 -12.26
CA ARG A 49 -1.21 -15.00 -12.95
C ARG A 49 -0.51 -15.98 -12.01
N THR A 50 0.09 -15.49 -10.94
CA THR A 50 0.95 -16.29 -10.06
C THR A 50 0.19 -16.80 -8.83
N SER A 51 -0.64 -15.95 -8.22
CA SER A 51 -1.41 -16.31 -7.02
C SER A 51 -2.75 -16.96 -7.32
N SER A 52 -3.27 -16.78 -8.55
CA SER A 52 -4.64 -17.13 -8.94
C SER A 52 -5.74 -16.38 -8.17
N ILE A 53 -5.40 -15.37 -7.41
CA ILE A 53 -6.36 -14.50 -6.69
C ILE A 53 -7.10 -13.66 -7.72
N ALA A 54 -8.44 -13.65 -7.65
CA ALA A 54 -9.26 -12.84 -8.53
C ALA A 54 -9.09 -11.35 -8.21
N LYS A 55 -8.68 -10.56 -9.20
CA LYS A 55 -8.50 -9.11 -9.07
C LYS A 55 -9.83 -8.37 -9.18
N THR A 56 -10.72 -8.64 -8.22
CA THR A 56 -12.02 -7.98 -8.10
C THR A 56 -12.15 -7.25 -6.79
N GLU A 57 -12.94 -6.18 -6.77
CA GLU A 57 -13.25 -5.46 -5.53
C GLU A 57 -13.90 -6.37 -4.49
N ALA A 58 -14.78 -7.28 -4.92
CA ALA A 58 -15.44 -8.25 -4.04
C ALA A 58 -14.43 -9.20 -3.36
N GLN A 59 -13.45 -9.74 -4.11
CA GLN A 59 -12.41 -10.59 -3.55
C GLN A 59 -11.50 -9.81 -2.60
N TYR A 60 -11.13 -8.59 -2.97
CA TYR A 60 -10.31 -7.70 -2.15
C TYR A 60 -10.94 -7.47 -0.76
N PHE A 61 -12.21 -7.05 -0.72
CA PHE A 61 -12.89 -6.80 0.55
C PHE A 61 -13.28 -8.06 1.31
N LYS A 62 -13.42 -9.21 0.65
CA LYS A 62 -13.55 -10.50 1.32
C LYS A 62 -12.28 -10.81 2.13
N GLU A 63 -11.10 -10.74 1.51
CA GLU A 63 -9.82 -10.99 2.18
C GLU A 63 -9.51 -9.94 3.25
N TRP A 64 -9.88 -8.68 2.99
CA TRP A 64 -9.81 -7.59 3.96
C TRP A 64 -10.56 -7.94 5.26
N LEU A 65 -11.80 -8.40 5.13
CA LEU A 65 -12.61 -8.82 6.28
C LEU A 65 -12.01 -10.04 6.99
N GLU A 66 -11.55 -11.04 6.25
CA GLU A 66 -10.95 -12.26 6.80
C GLU A 66 -9.64 -11.99 7.56
N ALA A 67 -8.86 -11.01 7.13
CA ALA A 67 -7.61 -10.59 7.76
C ALA A 67 -7.80 -9.53 8.88
N GLY A 68 -9.00 -8.96 9.03
CA GLY A 68 -9.24 -7.86 9.97
C GLY A 68 -8.60 -6.54 9.55
N VAL A 69 -8.40 -6.34 8.24
CA VAL A 69 -7.84 -5.10 7.70
C VAL A 69 -8.85 -3.97 7.82
N VAL A 70 -8.42 -2.79 8.27
CA VAL A 70 -9.24 -1.60 8.46
C VAL A 70 -8.76 -0.39 7.64
N GLY A 71 -7.62 -0.53 6.98
CA GLY A 71 -7.03 0.49 6.12
C GLY A 71 -5.93 -0.10 5.26
N ALA A 72 -5.60 0.55 4.15
CA ALA A 72 -4.52 0.11 3.27
C ALA A 72 -3.83 1.26 2.54
N VAL A 73 -2.60 0.99 2.07
CA VAL A 73 -1.86 1.85 1.15
C VAL A 73 -1.86 1.19 -0.22
N ALA A 74 -2.53 1.82 -1.18
CA ALA A 74 -2.63 1.34 -2.54
C ALA A 74 -1.63 2.04 -3.46
N HIS A 75 -0.86 1.25 -4.19
CA HIS A 75 0.07 1.73 -5.18
C HIS A 75 -0.59 1.75 -6.56
N THR A 76 -0.59 2.92 -7.23
CA THR A 76 -1.16 3.06 -8.56
C THR A 76 -0.07 2.97 -9.62
N SER A 77 -0.37 2.27 -10.74
CA SER A 77 0.48 2.38 -11.91
C SER A 77 0.40 3.81 -12.48
N PRO A 78 1.50 4.40 -12.97
CA PRO A 78 1.46 5.71 -13.65
C PRO A 78 0.53 5.73 -14.87
N VAL A 79 0.22 4.56 -15.43
CA VAL A 79 -0.66 4.37 -16.61
C VAL A 79 -1.98 3.70 -16.18
N GLY A 80 -2.44 3.93 -14.96
CA GLY A 80 -3.63 3.25 -14.42
C GLY A 80 -4.93 3.70 -15.09
N ALA A 81 -5.54 2.83 -15.90
CA ALA A 81 -6.87 3.06 -16.46
C ALA A 81 -8.01 2.84 -15.45
N ASN A 82 -7.74 2.14 -14.36
CA ASN A 82 -8.76 1.68 -13.39
C ASN A 82 -8.45 2.20 -11.99
N PHE A 83 -8.54 3.53 -11.81
CA PHE A 83 -8.49 4.12 -10.47
C PHE A 83 -9.87 3.98 -9.81
N HIS A 84 -9.95 3.18 -8.76
CA HIS A 84 -11.12 3.09 -7.90
C HIS A 84 -10.91 3.98 -6.68
N ASP A 85 -11.79 4.95 -6.43
CA ASP A 85 -11.71 5.80 -5.25
C ASP A 85 -12.25 5.06 -4.00
N LEU A 86 -11.35 4.51 -3.23
CA LEU A 86 -11.63 3.78 -1.98
C LEU A 86 -11.28 4.59 -0.72
N LYS A 87 -11.18 5.92 -0.82
CA LYS A 87 -10.84 6.77 0.35
C LYS A 87 -11.84 6.64 1.48
N ASN A 88 -13.10 6.45 1.16
CA ASN A 88 -14.16 6.20 2.14
C ASN A 88 -13.99 4.85 2.87
N ARG A 89 -13.04 4.02 2.43
CA ARG A 89 -12.64 2.74 3.03
C ARG A 89 -11.27 2.82 3.71
N ASN A 90 -10.77 4.01 4.06
CA ASN A 90 -9.43 4.21 4.61
C ASN A 90 -8.29 3.71 3.69
N VAL A 91 -8.40 3.92 2.40
CA VAL A 91 -7.31 3.63 1.46
C VAL A 91 -6.56 4.92 1.14
N VAL A 92 -5.26 4.92 1.41
CA VAL A 92 -4.31 5.97 1.00
C VAL A 92 -3.69 5.57 -0.32
N TYR A 93 -3.73 6.45 -1.31
CA TYR A 93 -3.16 6.19 -2.63
C TYR A 93 -1.79 6.82 -2.80
N CYS A 94 -0.83 6.05 -3.33
CA CYS A 94 0.45 6.57 -3.78
C CYS A 94 0.42 6.93 -5.27
N ALA A 95 0.91 8.11 -5.61
CA ALA A 95 1.13 8.49 -7.00
C ALA A 95 2.30 7.69 -7.58
N GLY A 96 2.07 6.91 -8.63
CA GLY A 96 3.13 6.17 -9.31
C GLY A 96 3.99 7.10 -10.19
N VAL A 97 5.31 6.97 -10.06
CA VAL A 97 6.30 7.69 -10.89
C VAL A 97 6.79 6.79 -12.01
N GLY A 98 6.50 7.17 -13.24
CA GLY A 98 6.89 6.43 -14.43
C GLY A 98 8.24 6.83 -15.01
N ILE A 99 8.54 6.31 -16.22
CA ILE A 99 9.73 6.68 -17.00
C ILE A 99 9.73 8.18 -17.28
N THR A 100 8.59 8.73 -17.71
CA THR A 100 8.36 10.17 -17.80
C THR A 100 7.80 10.64 -16.47
N ILE A 101 8.45 11.61 -15.85
CA ILE A 101 8.07 12.12 -14.54
C ILE A 101 7.11 13.29 -14.72
N ASP A 102 5.83 13.08 -14.42
CA ASP A 102 4.81 14.14 -14.40
C ASP A 102 4.73 14.77 -13.00
N ALA A 103 5.71 15.59 -12.67
CA ALA A 103 5.74 16.27 -11.37
C ALA A 103 4.53 17.19 -11.14
N ALA A 104 4.02 17.84 -12.20
CA ALA A 104 2.87 18.74 -12.10
C ALA A 104 1.56 17.97 -11.80
N GLY A 105 1.35 16.83 -12.47
CA GLY A 105 0.18 15.97 -12.21
C GLY A 105 0.24 15.33 -10.83
N ILE A 106 1.44 14.91 -10.38
CA ILE A 106 1.65 14.40 -9.02
C ILE A 106 1.34 15.50 -8.00
N GLU A 107 1.86 16.73 -8.20
CA GLU A 107 1.59 17.84 -7.30
C GLU A 107 0.09 18.18 -7.22
N ALA A 108 -0.60 18.22 -8.35
CA ALA A 108 -2.04 18.44 -8.38
C ALA A 108 -2.81 17.37 -7.60
N GLY A 109 -2.40 16.10 -7.72
CA GLY A 109 -2.97 14.98 -6.97
C GLY A 109 -2.71 15.05 -5.46
N LEU A 110 -1.50 15.46 -5.05
CA LEU A 110 -1.17 15.69 -3.64
C LEU A 110 -1.98 16.86 -3.06
N LYS A 111 -2.03 17.99 -3.78
CA LYS A 111 -2.78 19.18 -3.37
C LYS A 111 -4.27 18.92 -3.21
N SER A 112 -4.87 18.11 -4.07
CA SER A 112 -6.30 17.75 -4.00
C SER A 112 -6.59 16.67 -2.94
N GLY A 113 -5.56 16.09 -2.32
CA GLY A 113 -5.68 14.94 -1.43
C GLY A 113 -6.05 13.64 -2.18
N LYS A 114 -5.91 13.59 -3.50
CA LYS A 114 -6.03 12.34 -4.27
C LYS A 114 -4.96 11.34 -3.86
N TYR A 115 -3.74 11.82 -3.64
CA TYR A 115 -2.59 11.03 -3.21
C TYR A 115 -2.12 11.44 -1.82
N GLY A 116 -1.73 10.47 -1.00
CA GLY A 116 -1.10 10.65 0.32
C GLY A 116 0.32 10.11 0.38
N CYS A 117 0.86 9.60 -0.73
CA CYS A 117 2.22 9.09 -0.87
C CYS A 117 2.65 9.10 -2.34
N ILE A 118 3.93 8.84 -2.58
CA ILE A 118 4.52 8.72 -3.92
C ILE A 118 5.19 7.36 -4.04
N LYS A 119 4.99 6.64 -5.16
CA LYS A 119 5.63 5.35 -5.44
C LYS A 119 6.60 5.46 -6.60
N ILE A 120 7.87 5.11 -6.36
CA ILE A 120 8.91 4.99 -7.38
C ILE A 120 9.19 3.50 -7.62
N TYR A 121 9.15 3.08 -8.88
CA TYR A 121 9.33 1.69 -9.28
C TYR A 121 10.78 1.43 -9.72
N LEU A 122 11.71 1.38 -8.75
CA LEU A 122 13.10 1.03 -9.03
C LEU A 122 13.21 -0.34 -9.69
N GLY A 123 14.13 -0.48 -10.64
CA GLY A 123 14.24 -1.71 -11.43
C GLY A 123 13.33 -1.72 -12.66
N TYR A 124 12.09 -1.35 -12.55
CA TYR A 124 11.16 -1.18 -13.68
C TYR A 124 11.46 0.11 -14.47
N VAL A 125 11.81 1.16 -13.75
CA VAL A 125 12.44 2.35 -14.33
C VAL A 125 13.95 2.21 -14.11
N HIS A 126 14.73 2.29 -15.19
CA HIS A 126 16.18 2.05 -15.14
C HIS A 126 16.93 3.28 -14.63
N ARG A 127 16.60 3.71 -13.39
CA ARG A 127 17.24 4.79 -12.63
C ARG A 127 17.45 4.36 -11.20
N PHE A 128 18.57 4.75 -10.64
CA PHE A 128 18.82 4.60 -9.20
C PHE A 128 18.01 5.62 -8.38
N ALA A 129 17.81 5.37 -7.10
CA ALA A 129 17.07 6.30 -6.24
C ALA A 129 17.65 7.72 -6.25
N TYR A 130 18.95 7.85 -6.30
CA TYR A 130 19.67 9.13 -6.33
C TYR A 130 19.73 9.81 -7.71
N ASP A 131 19.05 9.27 -8.73
CA ASP A 131 19.01 9.92 -10.06
C ASP A 131 18.43 11.34 -9.94
N PRO A 132 19.12 12.38 -10.46
CA PRO A 132 18.67 13.78 -10.35
C PRO A 132 17.28 14.04 -10.90
N ALA A 133 16.78 13.19 -11.80
CA ALA A 133 15.42 13.28 -12.30
C ALA A 133 14.35 13.17 -11.20
N TYR A 134 14.66 12.51 -10.08
CA TYR A 134 13.75 12.38 -8.93
C TYR A 134 13.78 13.56 -7.96
N ASN A 135 14.71 14.53 -8.08
CA ASN A 135 14.82 15.66 -7.16
C ASN A 135 13.53 16.47 -7.04
N ALA A 136 12.76 16.61 -8.14
CA ALA A 136 11.47 17.27 -8.09
C ALA A 136 10.45 16.49 -7.23
N ILE A 137 10.51 15.17 -7.28
CA ILE A 137 9.63 14.27 -6.51
C ILE A 137 9.96 14.35 -5.02
N TYR A 138 11.24 14.36 -4.63
CA TYR A 138 11.66 14.49 -3.22
C TYR A 138 11.26 15.85 -2.65
N ARG A 139 11.39 16.93 -3.43
CA ARG A 139 10.88 18.27 -3.02
C ARG A 139 9.35 18.28 -2.84
N LEU A 140 8.60 17.58 -3.68
CA LEU A 140 7.14 17.45 -3.51
C LEU A 140 6.80 16.64 -2.25
N ALA A 141 7.49 15.52 -2.02
CA ALA A 141 7.30 14.72 -0.83
C ALA A 141 7.55 15.52 0.45
N GLU A 142 8.61 16.33 0.49
CA GLU A 142 8.90 17.23 1.59
C GLU A 142 7.85 18.34 1.74
N LYS A 143 7.47 19.00 0.63
CA LYS A 143 6.49 20.11 0.62
C LYS A 143 5.11 19.68 1.14
N TYR A 144 4.66 18.49 0.77
CA TYR A 144 3.33 17.97 1.16
C TYR A 144 3.41 17.03 2.36
N ASP A 145 4.61 16.81 2.91
CA ASP A 145 4.87 15.93 4.05
C ASP A 145 4.27 14.52 3.85
N VAL A 146 4.56 13.93 2.69
CA VAL A 146 4.13 12.58 2.32
C VAL A 146 5.34 11.65 2.14
N PRO A 147 5.22 10.34 2.40
CA PRO A 147 6.31 9.41 2.19
C PRO A 147 6.54 9.11 0.71
N VAL A 148 7.79 8.72 0.39
CA VAL A 148 8.17 8.11 -0.88
C VAL A 148 8.41 6.63 -0.66
N VAL A 149 7.66 5.78 -1.36
CA VAL A 149 7.80 4.33 -1.33
C VAL A 149 8.61 3.88 -2.54
N PHE A 150 9.67 3.14 -2.32
CA PHE A 150 10.48 2.55 -3.38
C PHE A 150 10.13 1.07 -3.55
N HIS A 151 9.85 0.65 -4.78
CA HIS A 151 9.99 -0.75 -5.14
C HIS A 151 11.46 -1.12 -5.04
N THR A 152 11.79 -2.21 -4.36
CA THR A 152 13.17 -2.70 -4.21
C THR A 152 13.23 -4.21 -4.38
N GLY A 153 14.41 -4.73 -4.67
CA GLY A 153 14.63 -6.16 -4.74
C GLY A 153 14.20 -6.81 -6.06
N ASP A 154 13.54 -7.96 -5.95
CA ASP A 154 13.08 -8.74 -7.09
C ASP A 154 12.10 -7.97 -7.96
N THR A 155 12.08 -8.28 -9.25
CA THR A 155 11.22 -7.60 -10.21
C THR A 155 10.39 -8.63 -10.99
N TYR A 156 9.08 -8.42 -11.03
CA TYR A 156 8.12 -9.31 -11.70
C TYR A 156 8.23 -9.31 -13.22
N SER A 157 8.89 -8.32 -13.82
CA SER A 157 9.03 -8.17 -15.27
C SER A 157 10.39 -8.58 -15.77
N ALA A 158 10.45 -9.44 -16.79
CA ALA A 158 11.69 -9.81 -17.47
C ALA A 158 12.42 -8.62 -18.14
N ARG A 159 11.75 -7.47 -18.33
CA ARG A 159 12.37 -6.25 -18.87
C ARG A 159 12.97 -5.36 -17.80
N ALA A 160 12.67 -5.61 -16.53
CA ALA A 160 13.24 -4.86 -15.41
C ALA A 160 14.73 -5.20 -15.24
N LYS A 161 15.47 -4.30 -14.61
CA LYS A 161 16.91 -4.49 -14.32
C LYS A 161 17.12 -4.36 -12.82
N VAL A 162 17.29 -5.48 -12.16
CA VAL A 162 17.38 -5.60 -10.69
C VAL A 162 18.43 -4.71 -10.06
N LYS A 163 19.54 -4.40 -10.76
CA LYS A 163 20.57 -3.51 -10.23
C LYS A 163 20.05 -2.12 -9.81
N TYR A 164 18.97 -1.64 -10.46
CA TYR A 164 18.38 -0.35 -10.12
C TYR A 164 17.43 -0.45 -8.92
N ALA A 165 17.05 -1.66 -8.52
CA ALA A 165 16.21 -1.95 -7.36
C ALA A 165 17.02 -2.28 -6.09
N ASP A 166 18.32 -2.03 -6.10
CA ASP A 166 19.20 -2.22 -4.95
C ASP A 166 18.84 -1.22 -3.84
N PRO A 167 18.46 -1.69 -2.64
CA PRO A 167 18.07 -0.82 -1.52
C PRO A 167 19.19 0.09 -1.02
N LEU A 168 20.47 -0.24 -1.22
CA LEU A 168 21.60 0.64 -0.84
C LEU A 168 21.53 2.00 -1.52
N THR A 169 20.92 2.11 -2.69
CA THR A 169 20.77 3.39 -3.39
C THR A 169 19.84 4.38 -2.67
N ILE A 170 19.06 3.90 -1.70
CA ILE A 170 18.16 4.71 -0.89
C ILE A 170 18.89 5.38 0.26
N ASP A 171 20.03 4.84 0.70
CA ASP A 171 20.84 5.44 1.75
C ASP A 171 21.26 6.88 1.42
N GLU A 172 21.73 7.08 0.20
CA GLU A 172 22.19 8.39 -0.29
C GLU A 172 21.05 9.43 -0.25
N VAL A 173 19.87 9.09 -0.79
CA VAL A 173 18.74 10.03 -0.80
C VAL A 173 18.15 10.24 0.59
N ALA A 174 18.24 9.27 1.48
CA ALA A 174 17.78 9.41 2.86
C ALA A 174 18.62 10.42 3.64
N VAL A 175 19.95 10.42 3.39
CA VAL A 175 20.89 11.40 3.97
C VAL A 175 20.67 12.80 3.38
N ASP A 176 20.47 12.89 2.06
CA ASP A 176 20.31 14.17 1.36
C ASP A 176 18.96 14.83 1.60
N HIS A 177 17.93 14.03 1.94
CA HIS A 177 16.56 14.49 2.16
C HIS A 177 16.03 14.09 3.56
N PRO A 178 16.62 14.58 4.67
CA PRO A 178 16.34 14.10 6.03
C PRO A 178 14.90 14.40 6.50
N ARG A 179 14.17 15.28 5.81
CA ARG A 179 12.77 15.60 6.12
C ARG A 179 11.75 14.77 5.33
N VAL A 180 12.20 13.95 4.37
CA VAL A 180 11.35 13.03 3.62
C VAL A 180 11.33 11.66 4.31
N ARG A 181 10.17 11.08 4.52
CA ARG A 181 10.03 9.68 4.95
C ARG A 181 10.17 8.78 3.73
N PHE A 182 11.09 7.84 3.79
CA PHE A 182 11.29 6.83 2.75
C PHE A 182 10.82 5.46 3.23
N VAL A 183 10.19 4.69 2.35
CA VAL A 183 9.74 3.32 2.65
C VAL A 183 10.36 2.37 1.64
N ILE A 184 11.11 1.39 2.14
CA ILE A 184 11.65 0.28 1.37
C ILE A 184 10.56 -0.79 1.27
N ALA A 185 10.04 -1.04 0.07
CA ALA A 185 9.07 -2.12 -0.16
C ALA A 185 9.76 -3.46 -0.33
N HIS A 186 9.06 -4.55 0.04
CA HIS A 186 9.49 -5.94 -0.12
C HIS A 186 10.76 -6.28 0.66
N CYS A 187 11.09 -5.53 1.71
CA CYS A 187 12.34 -5.71 2.47
C CYS A 187 13.61 -5.77 1.61
N GLY A 188 13.58 -5.24 0.39
CA GLY A 188 14.72 -5.37 -0.53
C GLY A 188 15.00 -6.79 -1.02
N ASN A 189 14.11 -7.75 -0.79
CA ASN A 189 14.34 -9.17 -1.10
C ASN A 189 14.84 -9.38 -2.55
N PRO A 190 16.00 -10.04 -2.79
CA PRO A 190 16.77 -10.85 -1.84
C PRO A 190 17.88 -10.09 -1.06
N TRP A 191 18.08 -8.77 -1.26
CA TRP A 191 19.11 -7.96 -0.55
C TRP A 191 18.60 -7.44 0.81
N ILE A 192 18.08 -8.38 1.62
CA ILE A 192 17.39 -8.08 2.88
C ILE A 192 18.32 -7.40 3.89
N GLU A 193 19.58 -7.86 3.97
CA GLU A 193 20.58 -7.30 4.88
C GLU A 193 20.91 -5.84 4.53
N SER A 194 21.06 -5.52 3.25
CA SER A 194 21.28 -4.15 2.78
C SER A 194 20.10 -3.25 3.09
N ALA A 195 18.86 -3.73 2.87
CA ALA A 195 17.66 -2.99 3.18
C ALA A 195 17.48 -2.74 4.68
N ALA A 196 17.81 -3.75 5.50
CA ALA A 196 17.77 -3.65 6.96
C ALA A 196 18.78 -2.60 7.46
N GLU A 197 20.02 -2.62 6.95
CA GLU A 197 21.05 -1.63 7.34
C GLU A 197 20.63 -0.20 6.96
N VAL A 198 20.15 0.02 5.73
CA VAL A 198 19.67 1.34 5.29
C VAL A 198 18.53 1.84 6.20
N THR A 199 17.63 0.93 6.61
CA THR A 199 16.52 1.26 7.50
C THR A 199 17.00 1.50 8.94
N TYR A 200 17.90 0.69 9.45
CA TYR A 200 18.48 0.81 10.79
C TYR A 200 19.22 2.14 10.97
N LYS A 201 20.12 2.46 10.04
CA LYS A 201 20.98 3.64 10.08
C LYS A 201 20.20 4.96 9.97
N ASN A 202 19.20 5.04 9.08
CA ASN A 202 18.54 6.30 8.72
C ASN A 202 17.24 6.50 9.51
N ALA A 203 17.15 7.58 10.28
CA ALA A 203 15.98 7.90 11.10
C ALA A 203 14.68 8.05 10.30
N ASN A 204 14.78 8.48 9.04
CA ASN A 204 13.67 8.75 8.12
C ASN A 204 13.37 7.60 7.15
N VAL A 205 14.00 6.42 7.31
CA VAL A 205 13.71 5.23 6.50
C VAL A 205 12.91 4.21 7.30
N TYR A 206 11.93 3.65 6.66
CA TYR A 206 11.02 2.59 7.13
C TYR A 206 11.00 1.48 6.10
N MET A 207 10.45 0.31 6.44
CA MET A 207 10.30 -0.78 5.49
C MET A 207 9.02 -1.59 5.72
N GLU A 208 8.62 -2.32 4.70
CA GLU A 208 7.60 -3.34 4.77
C GLU A 208 8.05 -4.57 3.97
N CYS A 209 7.70 -5.76 4.43
CA CYS A 209 8.16 -7.02 3.84
C CYS A 209 7.03 -7.74 3.09
N SER A 210 6.35 -7.02 2.17
CA SER A 210 5.33 -7.62 1.30
C SER A 210 5.95 -8.52 0.23
N ALA A 211 5.19 -9.46 -0.27
CA ALA A 211 5.51 -10.33 -1.41
C ALA A 211 6.90 -10.99 -1.38
N MET A 212 7.44 -11.31 -0.20
CA MET A 212 8.71 -12.05 -0.11
C MET A 212 8.59 -13.45 -0.71
N LEU A 213 7.38 -13.98 -0.80
CA LEU A 213 7.01 -15.20 -1.48
C LEU A 213 5.66 -14.97 -2.16
N ILE A 214 5.59 -15.17 -3.47
CA ILE A 214 4.40 -14.89 -4.28
C ILE A 214 3.55 -16.15 -4.41
N GLY A 215 2.21 -16.00 -4.28
CA GLY A 215 1.23 -17.06 -4.45
C GLY A 215 0.31 -17.23 -3.24
N ASN A 216 -0.52 -18.26 -3.26
CA ASN A 216 -1.37 -18.62 -2.12
C ASN A 216 -0.56 -19.40 -1.07
N LEU A 217 -0.17 -18.72 0.01
CA LEU A 217 0.66 -19.29 1.06
C LEU A 217 -0.01 -20.47 1.79
N ASP A 218 -1.34 -20.51 1.85
CA ASP A 218 -2.07 -21.63 2.47
C ASP A 218 -1.91 -22.95 1.70
N GLN A 219 -1.59 -22.86 0.41
CA GLN A 219 -1.37 -24.02 -0.47
C GLN A 219 0.11 -24.41 -0.56
N MET A 220 1.00 -23.66 0.11
CA MET A 220 2.44 -23.92 0.06
C MET A 220 2.89 -24.82 1.23
N PRO A 221 3.99 -25.59 1.05
CA PRO A 221 4.62 -26.28 2.16
C PRO A 221 4.97 -25.31 3.28
N LYS A 222 4.59 -25.63 4.52
CA LYS A 222 4.85 -24.78 5.70
C LYS A 222 6.33 -24.40 5.85
N GLU A 223 7.22 -25.35 5.60
CA GLU A 223 8.66 -25.13 5.63
C GLU A 223 9.12 -24.05 4.62
N LYS A 224 8.50 -24.02 3.41
CA LYS A 224 8.80 -23.01 2.41
C LYS A 224 8.37 -21.61 2.89
N VAL A 225 7.17 -21.49 3.47
CA VAL A 225 6.68 -20.21 4.02
C VAL A 225 7.57 -19.78 5.19
N GLU A 226 7.92 -20.71 6.07
CA GLU A 226 8.80 -20.41 7.20
C GLU A 226 10.19 -19.94 6.75
N THR A 227 10.78 -20.61 5.77
CA THR A 227 12.12 -20.29 5.28
C THR A 227 12.19 -18.96 4.55
N TYR A 228 11.20 -18.64 3.70
CA TYR A 228 11.26 -17.48 2.80
C TYR A 228 10.41 -16.29 3.23
N VAL A 229 9.58 -16.43 4.26
CA VAL A 229 8.76 -15.34 4.80
C VAL A 229 9.02 -15.15 6.29
N THR A 230 8.68 -16.14 7.13
CA THR A 230 8.68 -15.96 8.58
C THR A 230 10.08 -15.70 9.15
N LYS A 231 11.08 -16.54 8.81
CA LYS A 231 12.45 -16.38 9.31
C LYS A 231 13.12 -15.09 8.84
N PRO A 232 13.05 -14.70 7.54
CA PRO A 232 13.60 -13.43 7.11
C PRO A 232 12.97 -12.22 7.80
N ILE A 233 11.64 -12.20 7.97
CA ILE A 233 10.95 -11.11 8.68
C ILE A 233 11.38 -11.06 10.16
N ALA A 234 11.50 -12.20 10.82
CA ALA A 234 11.97 -12.25 12.21
C ALA A 234 13.42 -11.74 12.34
N TRP A 235 14.28 -12.07 11.38
CA TRP A 235 15.66 -11.56 11.33
C TRP A 235 15.68 -10.05 11.13
N VAL A 236 14.93 -9.53 10.15
CA VAL A 236 14.79 -8.09 9.90
C VAL A 236 14.32 -7.37 11.16
N PHE A 237 13.24 -7.87 11.78
CA PHE A 237 12.68 -7.26 12.98
C PHE A 237 13.73 -7.17 14.12
N GLY A 238 14.49 -8.25 14.33
CA GLY A 238 15.56 -8.27 15.32
C GLY A 238 16.71 -7.33 14.98
N TYR A 239 17.10 -7.24 13.68
CA TYR A 239 18.19 -6.37 13.22
C TYR A 239 17.85 -4.88 13.39
N LEU A 240 16.61 -4.50 13.13
CA LEU A 240 16.18 -3.08 13.20
C LEU A 240 16.21 -2.52 14.62
N GLU A 241 16.12 -3.34 15.66
CA GLU A 241 16.09 -2.96 17.08
C GLU A 241 15.00 -1.92 17.46
N ASP A 242 14.28 -1.38 16.48
CA ASP A 242 13.20 -0.42 16.64
C ASP A 242 11.92 -0.95 15.97
N PRO A 243 10.93 -1.42 16.74
CA PRO A 243 9.68 -1.94 16.18
C PRO A 243 8.88 -0.90 15.38
N ARG A 244 9.22 0.40 15.50
CA ARG A 244 8.56 1.48 14.75
C ARG A 244 9.02 1.59 13.29
N LYS A 245 10.02 0.83 12.89
CA LYS A 245 10.64 0.86 11.54
C LYS A 245 9.99 -0.11 10.56
N LEU A 246 9.33 -1.17 11.05
CA LEU A 246 8.74 -2.21 10.23
C LEU A 246 7.23 -2.05 10.15
N MET A 247 6.66 -2.27 8.96
CA MET A 247 5.22 -2.29 8.69
C MET A 247 4.81 -3.62 8.05
N PHE A 248 3.55 -3.99 8.22
CA PHE A 248 2.92 -5.08 7.51
C PHE A 248 2.48 -4.63 6.12
N GLY A 249 2.67 -5.46 5.11
CA GLY A 249 2.18 -5.29 3.76
C GLY A 249 2.05 -6.64 3.06
N THR A 250 1.10 -6.77 2.14
CA THR A 250 0.85 -8.03 1.43
C THR A 250 1.29 -8.03 -0.02
N ASP A 251 1.24 -6.89 -0.69
CA ASP A 251 1.30 -6.78 -2.15
C ASP A 251 0.15 -7.54 -2.84
N TRP A 252 -1.05 -7.50 -2.20
CA TRP A 252 -2.24 -8.06 -2.83
C TRP A 252 -2.40 -7.51 -4.25
N PRO A 253 -2.69 -8.32 -5.27
CA PRO A 253 -3.12 -9.71 -5.25
C PRO A 253 -2.00 -10.74 -5.44
N LEU A 254 -0.72 -10.38 -5.27
CA LEU A 254 0.38 -11.34 -5.39
C LEU A 254 0.39 -12.38 -4.27
N THR A 255 -0.12 -12.02 -3.09
CA THR A 255 -0.30 -12.92 -1.95
C THR A 255 -1.68 -12.77 -1.31
N SER A 256 -2.16 -13.81 -0.62
CA SER A 256 -3.40 -13.74 0.16
C SER A 256 -3.17 -13.03 1.50
N MET A 257 -4.05 -12.08 1.86
CA MET A 257 -3.89 -11.23 3.05
C MET A 257 -3.80 -12.02 4.34
N LYS A 258 -4.76 -12.94 4.58
CA LYS A 258 -4.84 -13.70 5.83
C LYS A 258 -3.63 -14.59 6.05
N ALA A 259 -3.26 -15.39 5.06
CA ALA A 259 -2.13 -16.30 5.17
C ALA A 259 -0.81 -15.57 5.35
N TYR A 260 -0.65 -14.41 4.68
CA TYR A 260 0.54 -13.57 4.82
C TYR A 260 0.61 -12.93 6.20
N LEU A 261 -0.51 -12.43 6.72
CA LEU A 261 -0.61 -11.89 8.09
C LEU A 261 -0.26 -12.96 9.14
N ASP A 262 -0.74 -14.19 8.95
CA ASP A 262 -0.43 -15.29 9.88
C ASP A 262 1.07 -15.67 9.89
N ALA A 263 1.73 -15.58 8.72
CA ALA A 263 3.18 -15.76 8.64
C ALA A 263 3.95 -14.63 9.36
N TYR A 264 3.49 -13.37 9.19
CA TYR A 264 4.05 -12.21 9.88
C TYR A 264 3.87 -12.33 11.42
N LYS A 265 2.68 -12.71 11.89
CA LYS A 265 2.40 -12.88 13.33
C LYS A 265 3.32 -13.90 14.00
N LYS A 266 3.78 -14.90 13.26
CA LYS A 266 4.78 -15.87 13.76
C LYS A 266 6.19 -15.27 13.88
N ALA A 267 6.47 -14.25 13.06
CA ALA A 267 7.79 -13.62 13.02
C ALA A 267 7.95 -12.49 14.07
N ILE A 268 6.85 -11.84 14.44
CA ILE A 268 6.86 -10.65 15.30
C ILE A 268 6.34 -11.02 16.71
N PRO A 269 7.07 -10.68 17.80
CA PRO A 269 6.56 -10.84 19.16
C PRO A 269 5.24 -10.08 19.37
N GLN A 270 4.32 -10.69 20.12
CA GLN A 270 2.94 -10.21 20.24
C GLN A 270 2.83 -8.79 20.80
N GLU A 271 3.72 -8.41 21.70
CA GLU A 271 3.80 -7.06 22.28
C GLU A 271 4.07 -5.96 21.25
N HIS A 272 4.60 -6.31 20.08
CA HIS A 272 4.89 -5.38 19.00
C HIS A 272 3.87 -5.40 17.85
N TRP A 273 2.86 -6.26 17.92
CA TRP A 273 1.87 -6.40 16.86
C TRP A 273 1.14 -5.10 16.54
N LYS A 274 0.71 -4.37 17.57
CA LYS A 274 0.03 -3.09 17.36
C LYS A 274 0.90 -2.09 16.59
N ALA A 275 2.17 -2.01 16.91
CA ALA A 275 3.10 -1.14 16.21
C ALA A 275 3.26 -1.57 14.75
N VAL A 276 3.62 -2.84 14.48
CA VAL A 276 3.96 -3.34 13.14
C VAL A 276 2.73 -3.45 12.23
N PHE A 277 1.59 -3.90 12.78
CA PHE A 277 0.40 -4.16 11.96
C PHE A 277 -0.55 -2.96 11.82
N HIS A 278 -0.33 -1.86 12.57
CA HIS A 278 -1.21 -0.70 12.53
C HIS A 278 -0.48 0.63 12.71
N ASP A 279 0.07 0.91 13.89
CA ASP A 279 0.46 2.27 14.29
C ASP A 279 1.56 2.86 13.39
N ASN A 280 2.50 2.02 12.92
CA ASN A 280 3.59 2.47 12.05
C ASN A 280 3.06 2.96 10.70
N ALA A 281 2.15 2.21 10.07
CA ALA A 281 1.53 2.63 8.81
C ALA A 281 0.71 3.90 9.01
N VAL A 282 -0.06 4.01 10.10
CA VAL A 282 -0.81 5.23 10.44
C VAL A 282 0.12 6.43 10.53
N ARG A 283 1.23 6.30 11.25
CA ARG A 283 2.20 7.40 11.44
C ARG A 283 2.94 7.75 10.17
N VAL A 284 3.45 6.74 9.43
CA VAL A 284 4.25 6.96 8.22
C VAL A 284 3.43 7.55 7.09
N PHE A 285 2.22 7.04 6.87
CA PHE A 285 1.34 7.48 5.78
C PHE A 285 0.29 8.51 6.20
N ARG A 286 0.26 8.91 7.50
CA ARG A 286 -0.68 9.90 8.04
C ARG A 286 -2.14 9.60 7.70
N PHE A 287 -2.59 8.40 8.03
CA PHE A 287 -3.96 7.99 7.76
C PHE A 287 -4.97 8.98 8.34
N PRO A 288 -5.92 9.48 7.53
CA PRO A 288 -6.99 10.32 8.03
C PRO A 288 -7.85 9.55 9.03
N GLY A 289 -8.15 10.12 10.17
CA GLY A 289 -8.96 9.48 11.22
C GLY A 289 -8.18 8.93 12.43
N TRP A 290 -6.85 8.78 12.33
CA TRP A 290 -5.98 8.37 13.44
C TRP A 290 -4.93 9.45 13.76
N LYS A 291 -5.38 10.71 13.90
CA LYS A 291 -4.48 11.88 14.03
C LYS A 291 -3.65 11.93 15.32
N ASP A 292 -3.96 11.08 16.30
CA ASP A 292 -3.37 11.14 17.63
C ASP A 292 -2.12 10.24 17.81
N LEU A 293 -1.72 9.52 16.76
CA LEU A 293 -0.49 8.72 16.75
C LEU A 293 0.67 9.56 16.20
N LYS A 294 1.29 10.38 17.09
CA LYS A 294 2.51 11.16 16.79
C LYS A 294 3.77 10.39 17.14
#